data_30fe3012af883d68c6ffbf07b73a4975
#
_entry.id   30fe3012af883d68c6ffbf07b73a4975
#
_cell.length_a   1.000
_cell.length_b   1.000
_cell.length_c   1.000
_cell.angle_alpha   90.00
_cell.angle_beta   90.00
_cell.angle_gamma   90.00
#
_symmetry.space_group_name_H-M   'P 1'
#
loop_
_entity.id
_entity.type
_entity.pdbx_description
1 polymer ?
#
loop_
_entity_poly.entity_id
_entity_poly.type
_entity_poly.pdbx_seq_one_letter_code
_entity_poly.pdbx_strand_id
1 'polypeptide(L)'
;MPLKKSPSLKGAAAATIATAAVGKYLDNHPEVIESAGRKAKKAVNIGLILFGVSIVSIAGVLCYKLYWKNRFKKMEYSRSHKPVSISEGLAKSKADIIYTAMKGVGANYDRVYNALKGMGYNNYVAIYNAFGKRRPATSISLGNAQDLTLSEWIINQFGGIFDGNKLASLRAQVGSEFF
;
A
#
# COMPACT_ATOMS: atom_id res chain seq x y z
N MET A 1 -18.81 15.62 -34.61
CA MET A 1 -19.79 14.85 -33.80
C MET A 1 -20.53 13.89 -34.74
N PRO A 2 -20.44 12.57 -34.59
CA PRO A 2 -21.19 11.62 -35.37
C PRO A 2 -22.59 11.46 -34.77
N LEU A 3 -23.60 11.59 -35.62
CA LEU A 3 -25.00 11.40 -35.31
C LEU A 3 -25.31 9.93 -34.96
N LYS A 4 -25.86 9.73 -33.77
CA LYS A 4 -26.38 8.43 -33.30
C LYS A 4 -27.56 7.99 -34.20
N LYS A 5 -27.39 6.93 -34.97
CA LYS A 5 -28.46 6.30 -35.75
C LYS A 5 -29.56 5.78 -34.81
N SER A 6 -30.75 6.32 -34.89
CA SER A 6 -31.94 5.80 -34.21
C SER A 6 -32.32 4.40 -34.75
N PRO A 7 -32.74 3.46 -33.89
CA PRO A 7 -33.17 2.13 -34.34
C PRO A 7 -34.39 2.23 -35.25
N SER A 8 -34.37 1.46 -36.35
CA SER A 8 -35.44 1.48 -37.35
C SER A 8 -36.75 0.94 -36.74
N LEU A 9 -37.86 1.59 -37.06
CA LEU A 9 -39.22 1.21 -36.65
C LEU A 9 -39.59 -0.27 -36.94
N LYS A 10 -38.98 -0.90 -37.95
CA LYS A 10 -39.15 -2.33 -38.26
C LYS A 10 -38.57 -3.26 -37.15
N GLY A 11 -37.53 -2.87 -36.47
CA GLY A 11 -36.95 -3.66 -35.37
C GLY A 11 -37.82 -3.64 -34.10
N ALA A 12 -38.48 -2.53 -33.82
CA ALA A 12 -39.34 -2.40 -32.64
C ALA A 12 -40.63 -3.26 -32.79
N ALA A 13 -41.25 -3.27 -33.97
CA ALA A 13 -42.45 -4.09 -34.25
C ALA A 13 -42.14 -5.61 -34.17
N ALA A 14 -41.00 -6.05 -34.71
CA ALA A 14 -40.58 -7.45 -34.63
C ALA A 14 -40.27 -7.89 -33.17
N ALA A 15 -39.68 -7.03 -32.36
CA ALA A 15 -39.44 -7.30 -30.95
C ALA A 15 -40.76 -7.44 -30.15
N THR A 16 -41.76 -6.59 -30.46
CA THR A 16 -43.05 -6.64 -29.77
C THR A 16 -43.83 -7.93 -30.10
N ILE A 17 -43.81 -8.38 -31.36
CA ILE A 17 -44.45 -9.64 -31.78
C ILE A 17 -43.77 -10.83 -31.16
N ALA A 18 -42.43 -10.86 -31.12
CA ALA A 18 -41.67 -11.92 -30.49
C ALA A 18 -41.94 -12.01 -28.97
N THR A 19 -42.07 -10.87 -28.30
CA THR A 19 -42.38 -10.83 -26.87
C THR A 19 -43.77 -11.35 -26.56
N ALA A 20 -44.76 -11.00 -27.39
CA ALA A 20 -46.15 -11.48 -27.26
C ALA A 20 -46.27 -12.98 -27.52
N ALA A 21 -45.55 -13.52 -28.52
CA ALA A 21 -45.53 -14.94 -28.83
C ALA A 21 -44.86 -15.76 -27.69
N VAL A 22 -43.77 -15.26 -27.13
CA VAL A 22 -43.10 -15.87 -25.99
C VAL A 22 -43.97 -15.83 -24.73
N GLY A 23 -44.67 -14.73 -24.45
CA GLY A 23 -45.62 -14.62 -23.36
C GLY A 23 -46.73 -15.70 -23.46
N LYS A 24 -47.36 -15.81 -24.63
CA LYS A 24 -48.41 -16.80 -24.86
C LYS A 24 -47.95 -18.26 -24.78
N TYR A 25 -46.69 -18.54 -25.17
CA TYR A 25 -46.07 -19.85 -25.00
C TYR A 25 -45.84 -20.18 -23.53
N LEU A 26 -45.35 -19.21 -22.76
CA LEU A 26 -45.07 -19.39 -21.33
C LEU A 26 -46.35 -19.57 -20.53
N ASP A 27 -47.42 -18.89 -20.85
CA ASP A 27 -48.74 -19.06 -20.19
C ASP A 27 -49.30 -20.48 -20.33
N ASN A 28 -49.05 -21.13 -21.49
CA ASN A 28 -49.48 -22.49 -21.75
C ASN A 28 -48.49 -23.56 -21.20
N HIS A 29 -47.32 -23.16 -20.74
CA HIS A 29 -46.29 -24.06 -20.24
C HIS A 29 -45.73 -23.61 -18.88
N PRO A 30 -46.50 -23.67 -17.79
CA PRO A 30 -46.09 -23.20 -16.50
C PRO A 30 -44.86 -23.95 -15.94
N GLU A 31 -44.64 -25.18 -16.36
CA GLU A 31 -43.47 -25.99 -16.00
C GLU A 31 -42.14 -25.38 -16.50
N VAL A 32 -42.21 -24.67 -17.63
CA VAL A 32 -41.03 -23.97 -18.20
C VAL A 32 -40.64 -22.78 -17.32
N ILE A 33 -41.64 -22.03 -16.85
CA ILE A 33 -41.42 -20.89 -15.93
C ILE A 33 -40.84 -21.36 -14.63
N GLU A 34 -41.37 -22.43 -14.07
CA GLU A 34 -40.89 -22.96 -12.78
C GLU A 34 -39.46 -23.50 -12.90
N SER A 35 -39.16 -24.25 -13.96
CA SER A 35 -37.82 -24.77 -14.22
C SER A 35 -36.78 -23.68 -14.47
N ALA A 36 -37.16 -22.65 -15.26
CA ALA A 36 -36.34 -21.48 -15.53
C ALA A 36 -36.12 -20.64 -14.28
N GLY A 37 -37.13 -20.46 -13.43
CA GLY A 37 -37.02 -19.78 -12.15
C GLY A 37 -36.11 -20.47 -11.17
N ARG A 38 -36.17 -21.82 -11.10
CA ARG A 38 -35.24 -22.60 -10.25
C ARG A 38 -33.78 -22.51 -10.74
N LYS A 39 -33.60 -22.59 -12.10
CA LYS A 39 -32.25 -22.42 -12.70
C LYS A 39 -31.73 -21.00 -12.52
N ALA A 40 -32.56 -19.98 -12.67
CA ALA A 40 -32.23 -18.58 -12.49
C ALA A 40 -31.84 -18.30 -11.01
N LYS A 41 -32.61 -18.77 -10.04
CA LYS A 41 -32.26 -18.64 -8.61
C LYS A 41 -30.93 -19.30 -8.30
N LYS A 42 -30.66 -20.49 -8.84
CA LYS A 42 -29.37 -21.19 -8.63
C LYS A 42 -28.22 -20.42 -9.28
N ALA A 43 -28.39 -19.87 -10.48
CA ALA A 43 -27.39 -19.07 -11.17
C ALA A 43 -27.10 -17.74 -10.42
N VAL A 44 -28.14 -17.06 -9.92
CA VAL A 44 -27.99 -15.86 -9.09
C VAL A 44 -27.23 -16.17 -7.81
N ASN A 45 -27.57 -17.24 -7.12
CA ASN A 45 -26.86 -17.64 -5.89
C ASN A 45 -25.39 -17.97 -6.16
N ILE A 46 -25.09 -18.70 -7.23
CA ILE A 46 -23.69 -18.98 -7.63
C ILE A 46 -22.97 -17.67 -7.99
N GLY A 47 -23.63 -16.79 -8.75
CA GLY A 47 -23.09 -15.46 -9.09
C GLY A 47 -22.77 -14.63 -7.86
N LEU A 48 -23.65 -14.58 -6.87
CA LEU A 48 -23.41 -13.86 -5.61
C LEU A 48 -22.25 -14.44 -4.80
N ILE A 49 -22.15 -15.79 -4.76
CA ILE A 49 -21.03 -16.46 -4.08
C ILE A 49 -19.70 -16.12 -4.77
N LEU A 50 -19.65 -16.26 -6.10
CA LEU A 50 -18.44 -15.93 -6.87
C LEU A 50 -18.05 -14.47 -6.74
N PHE A 51 -19.03 -13.56 -6.77
CA PHE A 51 -18.80 -12.13 -6.56
C PHE A 51 -18.28 -11.84 -5.16
N GLY A 52 -18.89 -12.46 -4.13
CA GLY A 52 -18.46 -12.34 -2.75
C GLY A 52 -17.01 -12.84 -2.57
N VAL A 53 -16.68 -14.02 -3.10
CA VAL A 53 -15.31 -14.57 -3.06
C VAL A 53 -14.32 -13.64 -3.77
N SER A 54 -14.70 -13.07 -4.90
CA SER A 54 -13.86 -12.13 -5.66
C SER A 54 -13.56 -10.88 -4.84
N ILE A 55 -14.56 -10.28 -4.20
CA ILE A 55 -14.38 -9.09 -3.35
C ILE A 55 -13.45 -9.41 -2.18
N VAL A 56 -13.66 -10.52 -1.47
CA VAL A 56 -12.82 -10.92 -0.34
C VAL A 56 -11.37 -11.15 -0.78
N SER A 57 -11.17 -11.77 -1.94
CA SER A 57 -9.85 -12.03 -2.49
C SER A 57 -9.12 -10.71 -2.86
N ILE A 58 -9.81 -9.79 -3.52
CA ILE A 58 -9.25 -8.49 -3.88
C ILE A 58 -8.94 -7.68 -2.61
N ALA A 59 -9.87 -7.62 -1.65
CA ALA A 59 -9.66 -6.93 -0.39
C ALA A 59 -8.50 -7.53 0.41
N GLY A 60 -8.37 -8.87 0.43
CA GLY A 60 -7.26 -9.58 1.08
C GLY A 60 -5.91 -9.25 0.44
N VAL A 61 -5.82 -9.25 -0.89
CA VAL A 61 -4.60 -8.87 -1.62
C VAL A 61 -4.23 -7.40 -1.39
N LEU A 62 -5.23 -6.51 -1.41
CA LEU A 62 -5.00 -5.08 -1.12
C LEU A 62 -4.53 -4.88 0.32
N CYS A 63 -5.17 -5.50 1.29
CA CYS A 63 -4.78 -5.44 2.70
C CYS A 63 -3.35 -6.00 2.89
N TYR A 64 -3.03 -7.14 2.28
CA TYR A 64 -1.70 -7.71 2.32
C TYR A 64 -0.64 -6.76 1.73
N LYS A 65 -0.88 -6.21 0.52
CA LYS A 65 0.07 -5.31 -0.15
C LYS A 65 0.22 -3.97 0.58
N LEU A 66 -0.89 -3.36 1.00
CA LEU A 66 -0.87 -2.01 1.56
C LEU A 66 -0.39 -1.97 3.02
N TYR A 67 -0.68 -3.00 3.80
CA TYR A 67 -0.42 -2.99 5.24
C TYR A 67 0.54 -4.08 5.67
N TRP A 68 0.29 -5.34 5.30
CA TRP A 68 1.02 -6.48 5.84
C TRP A 68 2.43 -6.62 5.26
N LYS A 69 2.57 -6.59 3.94
CA LYS A 69 3.87 -6.72 3.24
C LYS A 69 4.86 -5.62 3.66
N ASN A 70 4.35 -4.42 3.90
CA ASN A 70 5.17 -3.25 4.25
C ASN A 70 5.29 -3.00 5.76
N ARG A 71 4.99 -3.99 6.60
CA ARG A 71 5.18 -3.87 8.05
C ARG A 71 6.64 -3.60 8.39
N PHE A 72 6.81 -2.73 9.38
CA PHE A 72 8.13 -2.48 9.94
C PHE A 72 8.67 -3.74 10.63
N LYS A 73 9.92 -4.07 10.32
CA LYS A 73 10.67 -5.12 11.00
C LYS A 73 11.75 -4.45 11.85
N LYS A 74 11.73 -4.70 13.14
CA LYS A 74 12.81 -4.25 14.04
C LYS A 74 14.10 -4.94 13.66
N MET A 75 15.20 -4.21 13.77
CA MET A 75 16.54 -4.76 13.65
C MET A 75 16.98 -5.35 14.99
N GLU A 76 17.73 -6.43 14.94
CA GLU A 76 18.33 -7.05 16.10
C GLU A 76 19.65 -6.36 16.46
N TYR A 77 19.96 -6.33 17.75
CA TYR A 77 21.22 -5.82 18.22
C TYR A 77 22.36 -6.79 17.91
N SER A 78 23.46 -6.27 17.44
CA SER A 78 24.65 -7.07 17.15
C SER A 78 25.47 -7.34 18.42
N ARG A 79 25.83 -8.60 18.63
CA ARG A 79 26.72 -9.00 19.73
C ARG A 79 28.17 -8.66 19.49
N SER A 80 28.58 -8.43 18.25
CA SER A 80 29.95 -8.07 17.85
C SER A 80 30.27 -6.60 18.07
N HIS A 81 29.25 -5.77 18.32
CA HIS A 81 29.40 -4.34 18.53
C HIS A 81 29.13 -3.98 20.00
N LYS A 82 29.61 -2.78 20.40
CA LYS A 82 29.36 -2.26 21.76
C LYS A 82 27.86 -2.32 22.08
N PRO A 83 27.48 -2.69 23.31
CA PRO A 83 26.09 -2.72 23.71
C PRO A 83 25.45 -1.34 23.61
N VAL A 84 24.11 -1.32 23.56
CA VAL A 84 23.32 -0.07 23.57
C VAL A 84 23.64 0.72 24.81
N SER A 85 24.02 1.98 24.66
CA SER A 85 24.35 2.90 25.75
C SER A 85 23.36 4.05 25.92
N ILE A 86 22.37 4.16 25.00
CA ILE A 86 21.33 5.19 25.06
C ILE A 86 20.02 4.61 25.59
N SER A 87 19.25 5.42 26.33
CA SER A 87 17.93 5.03 26.78
C SER A 87 16.92 5.02 25.61
N GLU A 88 15.81 4.29 25.79
CA GLU A 88 14.72 4.26 24.80
C GLU A 88 14.15 5.66 24.53
N GLY A 89 13.99 6.48 25.59
CA GLY A 89 13.53 7.86 25.45
C GLY A 89 14.49 8.72 24.61
N LEU A 90 15.81 8.55 24.79
CA LEU A 90 16.79 9.25 23.96
C LEU A 90 16.80 8.75 22.53
N ALA A 91 16.67 7.43 22.31
CA ALA A 91 16.55 6.87 20.97
C ALA A 91 15.32 7.43 20.22
N LYS A 92 14.18 7.53 20.90
CA LYS A 92 12.95 8.13 20.34
C LYS A 92 13.14 9.62 20.05
N SER A 93 13.71 10.38 20.96
CA SER A 93 13.98 11.81 20.74
C SER A 93 14.90 12.04 19.54
N LYS A 94 15.98 11.26 19.40
CA LYS A 94 16.86 11.33 18.23
C LYS A 94 16.14 10.95 16.93
N ALA A 95 15.31 9.91 16.93
CA ALA A 95 14.49 9.52 15.80
C ALA A 95 13.53 10.64 15.36
N ASP A 96 12.91 11.35 16.29
CA ASP A 96 12.02 12.48 16.03
C ASP A 96 12.79 13.71 15.50
N ILE A 97 13.97 14.00 16.03
CA ILE A 97 14.88 15.05 15.52
C ILE A 97 15.24 14.75 14.06
N ILE A 98 15.67 13.53 13.77
CA ILE A 98 16.07 13.11 12.42
C ILE A 98 14.88 13.20 11.46
N TYR A 99 13.71 12.69 11.87
CA TYR A 99 12.50 12.78 11.06
C TYR A 99 12.13 14.23 10.74
N THR A 100 12.13 15.10 11.74
CA THR A 100 11.83 16.52 11.57
C THR A 100 12.84 17.22 10.66
N ALA A 101 14.12 16.84 10.76
CA ALA A 101 15.19 17.37 9.91
C ALA A 101 15.05 16.96 8.44
N MET A 102 14.44 15.80 8.17
CA MET A 102 14.27 15.27 6.80
C MET A 102 12.88 15.47 6.20
N LYS A 103 11.87 15.81 7.00
CA LYS A 103 10.46 15.87 6.56
C LYS A 103 10.17 17.03 5.58
N GLY A 104 10.95 18.08 5.60
CA GLY A 104 10.70 19.30 4.81
C GLY A 104 11.28 19.28 3.40
N VAL A 105 11.09 20.38 2.70
CA VAL A 105 11.80 20.66 1.44
C VAL A 105 13.24 21.04 1.80
N GLY A 106 14.20 20.24 1.31
CA GLY A 106 15.60 20.40 1.66
C GLY A 106 15.93 19.85 3.05
N ALA A 107 16.36 18.57 3.09
CA ALA A 107 16.76 17.94 4.34
C ALA A 107 17.94 18.66 5.00
N ASN A 108 17.84 18.90 6.31
CA ASN A 108 18.92 19.51 7.09
C ASN A 108 19.95 18.44 7.49
N TYR A 109 21.00 18.31 6.69
CA TYR A 109 22.08 17.34 6.90
C TYR A 109 22.74 17.47 8.28
N ASP A 110 23.07 18.69 8.71
CA ASP A 110 23.80 18.93 9.95
C ASP A 110 23.03 18.45 11.18
N ARG A 111 21.72 18.64 11.17
CA ARG A 111 20.86 18.12 12.25
C ARG A 111 20.84 16.58 12.28
N VAL A 112 20.78 15.93 11.10
CA VAL A 112 20.84 14.46 11.00
C VAL A 112 22.21 13.96 11.45
N TYR A 113 23.29 14.57 10.94
CA TYR A 113 24.66 14.22 11.32
C TYR A 113 24.88 14.35 12.84
N ASN A 114 24.50 15.48 13.43
CA ASN A 114 24.67 15.72 14.88
C ASN A 114 23.82 14.75 15.72
N ALA A 115 22.66 14.33 15.26
CA ALA A 115 21.84 13.34 15.94
C ALA A 115 22.49 11.94 15.93
N LEU A 116 23.24 11.60 14.86
CA LEU A 116 23.89 10.30 14.68
C LEU A 116 25.37 10.29 15.10
N LYS A 117 25.99 11.44 15.31
CA LYS A 117 27.40 11.57 15.64
C LYS A 117 27.78 10.74 16.87
N GLY A 118 28.75 9.84 16.71
CA GLY A 118 29.27 8.99 17.77
C GLY A 118 28.32 7.90 18.28
N MET A 119 27.19 7.64 17.59
CA MET A 119 26.22 6.65 18.06
C MET A 119 26.73 5.21 17.96
N GLY A 120 27.48 4.88 16.90
CA GLY A 120 27.88 3.50 16.65
C GLY A 120 26.70 2.57 16.32
N TYR A 121 27.00 1.30 16.05
CA TYR A 121 26.05 0.32 15.48
C TYR A 121 24.77 0.13 16.33
N ASN A 122 24.91 -0.36 17.55
CA ASN A 122 23.74 -0.75 18.36
C ASN A 122 22.89 0.44 18.83
N ASN A 123 23.49 1.61 19.04
CA ASN A 123 22.71 2.82 19.31
C ASN A 123 21.95 3.29 18.07
N TYR A 124 22.52 3.12 16.87
CA TYR A 124 21.77 3.37 15.63
C TYR A 124 20.60 2.38 15.49
N VAL A 125 20.80 1.09 15.77
CA VAL A 125 19.71 0.10 15.78
C VAL A 125 18.59 0.51 16.75
N ALA A 126 18.93 1.04 17.93
CA ALA A 126 17.93 1.56 18.87
C ALA A 126 17.15 2.74 18.27
N ILE A 127 17.85 3.70 17.63
CA ILE A 127 17.22 4.85 16.96
C ILE A 127 16.38 4.39 15.76
N TYR A 128 16.87 3.45 14.95
CA TYR A 128 16.14 2.84 13.83
C TYR A 128 14.83 2.18 14.30
N ASN A 129 14.92 1.40 15.37
CA ASN A 129 13.76 0.73 15.95
C ASN A 129 12.74 1.70 16.54
N ALA A 130 13.20 2.80 17.13
CA ALA A 130 12.36 3.89 17.62
C ALA A 130 11.74 4.74 16.49
N PHE A 131 12.46 4.89 15.37
CA PHE A 131 11.96 5.59 14.18
C PHE A 131 10.81 4.84 13.53
N GLY A 132 10.93 3.51 13.41
CA GLY A 132 9.95 2.67 12.73
C GLY A 132 9.89 2.95 11.23
N LYS A 133 8.66 3.05 10.71
CA LYS A 133 8.38 3.54 9.35
C LYS A 133 7.57 4.83 9.45
N ARG A 134 7.96 5.82 8.65
CA ARG A 134 7.30 7.13 8.63
C ARG A 134 7.05 7.57 7.21
N ARG A 135 5.93 8.27 7.01
CA ARG A 135 5.51 8.75 5.70
C ARG A 135 6.20 10.04 5.33
N PRO A 136 6.74 10.16 4.09
CA PRO A 136 7.16 11.45 3.54
C PRO A 136 5.99 12.43 3.47
N ALA A 137 6.25 13.72 3.76
CA ALA A 137 5.21 14.76 3.78
C ALA A 137 4.48 14.91 2.45
N THR A 138 5.17 14.62 1.34
CA THR A 138 4.67 14.75 -0.04
C THR A 138 3.98 13.49 -0.55
N SER A 139 3.95 12.40 0.23
CA SER A 139 3.39 11.12 -0.22
C SER A 139 1.90 11.04 0.08
N ILE A 140 1.11 10.86 -0.98
CA ILE A 140 -0.32 10.57 -0.90
C ILE A 140 -0.51 9.10 -1.27
N SER A 141 -0.69 8.22 -0.29
CA SER A 141 -0.92 6.80 -0.51
C SER A 141 -1.81 6.21 0.57
N LEU A 142 -2.61 5.22 0.19
CA LEU A 142 -3.36 4.40 1.14
C LEU A 142 -2.43 3.34 1.74
N GLY A 143 -2.61 3.05 3.03
CA GLY A 143 -1.79 2.08 3.75
C GLY A 143 -0.39 2.60 4.05
N ASN A 144 0.55 1.68 4.26
CA ASN A 144 1.94 1.96 4.63
C ASN A 144 2.96 1.69 3.50
N ALA A 145 2.49 1.57 2.26
CA ALA A 145 3.34 1.24 1.12
C ALA A 145 4.42 2.29 0.82
N GLN A 146 4.15 3.55 1.16
CA GLN A 146 5.07 4.68 0.97
C GLN A 146 5.82 5.06 2.27
N ASP A 147 5.56 4.34 3.37
CA ASP A 147 6.25 4.62 4.62
C ASP A 147 7.67 4.04 4.55
N LEU A 148 8.65 4.86 4.87
CA LEU A 148 10.08 4.54 4.78
C LEU A 148 10.67 4.33 6.16
N THR A 149 11.62 3.41 6.27
CA THR A 149 12.48 3.22 7.43
C THR A 149 13.50 4.35 7.53
N LEU A 150 14.20 4.45 8.67
CA LEU A 150 15.25 5.47 8.85
C LEU A 150 16.34 5.37 7.78
N SER A 151 16.82 4.16 7.46
CA SER A 151 17.85 3.96 6.44
C SER A 151 17.36 4.37 5.05
N GLU A 152 16.14 3.99 4.68
CA GLU A 152 15.53 4.38 3.40
C GLU A 152 15.36 5.91 3.31
N TRP A 153 15.00 6.58 4.41
CA TRP A 153 14.92 8.04 4.47
C TRP A 153 16.28 8.70 4.23
N ILE A 154 17.33 8.22 4.90
CA ILE A 154 18.69 8.74 4.76
C ILE A 154 19.19 8.58 3.33
N ILE A 155 19.03 7.39 2.73
CA ILE A 155 19.39 7.13 1.33
C ILE A 155 18.63 8.06 0.39
N ASN A 156 17.33 8.22 0.61
CA ASN A 156 16.47 9.03 -0.26
C ASN A 156 16.84 10.51 -0.23
N GLN A 157 17.28 11.02 0.93
CA GLN A 157 17.60 12.43 1.11
C GLN A 157 19.06 12.76 0.77
N PHE A 158 19.99 11.83 0.98
CA PHE A 158 21.44 12.08 0.89
C PHE A 158 22.17 11.11 -0.03
N GLY A 159 21.45 10.23 -0.74
CA GLY A 159 22.03 9.25 -1.69
C GLY A 159 22.15 9.80 -3.12
N GLY A 160 21.93 11.06 -3.36
CA GLY A 160 22.06 11.69 -4.67
C GLY A 160 23.51 11.73 -5.15
N ILE A 161 23.69 11.87 -6.48
CA ILE A 161 25.02 11.88 -7.15
C ILE A 161 25.95 12.96 -6.56
N PHE A 162 25.40 14.07 -6.09
CA PHE A 162 26.16 15.18 -5.51
C PHE A 162 26.34 15.08 -3.98
N ASP A 163 25.70 14.14 -3.31
CA ASP A 163 25.66 14.00 -1.85
C ASP A 163 26.48 12.82 -1.32
N GLY A 164 27.30 12.17 -2.16
CA GLY A 164 28.06 10.96 -1.81
C GLY A 164 28.94 11.12 -0.56
N ASN A 165 29.55 12.29 -0.34
CA ASN A 165 30.33 12.58 0.87
C ASN A 165 29.48 12.65 2.15
N LYS A 166 28.23 13.11 2.04
CA LYS A 166 27.30 13.17 3.17
C LYS A 166 26.92 11.79 3.65
N LEU A 167 26.58 10.90 2.73
CA LEU A 167 26.24 9.52 3.05
C LEU A 167 27.44 8.76 3.64
N ALA A 168 28.64 8.93 3.07
CA ALA A 168 29.88 8.34 3.59
C ALA A 168 30.19 8.81 5.03
N SER A 169 29.99 10.10 5.31
CA SER A 169 30.19 10.65 6.65
C SER A 169 29.19 10.09 7.67
N LEU A 170 27.93 9.86 7.28
CA LEU A 170 26.93 9.20 8.14
C LEU A 170 27.27 7.74 8.39
N ARG A 171 27.74 7.00 7.36
CA ARG A 171 28.23 5.62 7.51
C ARG A 171 29.36 5.51 8.53
N ALA A 172 30.29 6.46 8.52
CA ALA A 172 31.38 6.49 9.48
C ALA A 172 30.91 6.65 10.94
N GLN A 173 29.72 7.19 11.19
CA GLN A 173 29.17 7.38 12.53
C GLN A 173 28.45 6.13 13.07
N VAL A 174 27.86 5.32 12.21
CA VAL A 174 26.92 4.27 12.62
C VAL A 174 27.26 2.88 12.07
N GLY A 175 27.95 2.80 10.95
CA GLY A 175 28.29 1.57 10.25
C GLY A 175 27.85 1.62 8.79
N SER A 176 28.63 0.98 7.90
CA SER A 176 28.37 0.95 6.46
C SER A 176 27.23 0.01 6.05
N GLU A 177 26.79 -0.84 6.95
CA GLU A 177 25.78 -1.87 6.70
C GLU A 177 24.35 -1.29 6.62
N PHE A 178 24.14 -0.08 7.10
CA PHE A 178 22.80 0.49 7.22
C PHE A 178 22.32 1.24 5.95
N PHE A 179 23.23 1.78 5.14
CA PHE A 179 22.89 2.55 3.93
C PHE A 179 24.08 2.78 3.01
#